data_8f1009f2b60010544c24df60cd458365
#
_entry.id   8f1009f2b60010544c24df60cd458365
#
_cell.length_a   1.000
_cell.length_b   1.000
_cell.length_c   1.000
_cell.angle_alpha   90.00
_cell.angle_beta   90.00
_cell.angle_gamma   90.00
#
_symmetry.space_group_name_H-M   'P 1'
#
loop_
_entity.id
_entity.type
_entity.pdbx_description
1 polymer ?
#
loop_
_entity_poly.entity_id
_entity_poly.type
_entity_poly.pdbx_seq_one_letter_code
_entity_poly.pdbx_strand_id
1 'polypeptide(L)'
;MTASWIILIAFALVGLFAASRAWPVRPTHGVRLNGEHEDDVFEGSTLSVATYNIHRARGLDGEKNLDRIAELVKTCDVVGLQEAEGTSLFRRHDQASLIGRMLGRLFHFSTTRRLLFFPQRGNGLISRFQTQSWETTPLFPSTGRAHRNMTVYHFEWAGVPVAVINTHLSKPAEGESPLEEVMHAFGQFPRAVLLGDFNAPVHHGAMRRFMPSDTKDALSGLDDQDRVDMILVRGLKVDQAWSRPVGPSDHPFFAAQIRPVN
;
A
#
# COMPACT_ATOMS: atom_id res chain seq x y z
N MET A 1 -3.88 35.95 32.50
CA MET A 1 -4.73 35.49 31.37
C MET A 1 -6.14 35.34 31.91
N THR A 2 -7.11 36.03 31.35
CA THR A 2 -8.53 35.89 31.74
C THR A 2 -9.07 34.57 31.29
N ALA A 3 -10.07 34.01 31.98
CA ALA A 3 -10.73 32.72 31.63
C ALA A 3 -11.18 32.69 30.17
N SER A 4 -11.58 33.85 29.63
CA SER A 4 -12.00 34.00 28.22
C SER A 4 -10.89 33.64 27.22
N TRP A 5 -9.62 34.02 27.47
CA TRP A 5 -8.50 33.70 26.58
C TRP A 5 -8.14 32.20 26.62
N ILE A 6 -8.28 31.54 27.79
CA ILE A 6 -8.04 30.12 27.94
C ILE A 6 -9.08 29.33 27.12
N ILE A 7 -10.34 29.74 27.19
CA ILE A 7 -11.42 29.11 26.42
C ILE A 7 -11.20 29.28 24.92
N LEU A 8 -10.81 30.47 24.47
CA LEU A 8 -10.56 30.78 23.05
C LEU A 8 -9.39 29.94 22.50
N ILE A 9 -8.32 29.82 23.27
CA ILE A 9 -7.15 28.98 22.92
C ILE A 9 -7.57 27.49 22.85
N ALA A 10 -8.37 27.01 23.80
CA ALA A 10 -8.86 25.64 23.80
C ALA A 10 -9.72 25.34 22.56
N PHE A 11 -10.64 26.23 22.19
CA PHE A 11 -11.44 26.09 20.96
C PHE A 11 -10.56 26.14 19.69
N ALA A 12 -9.56 27.01 19.63
CA ALA A 12 -8.64 27.10 18.51
C ALA A 12 -7.82 25.79 18.38
N LEU A 13 -7.34 25.23 19.49
CA LEU A 13 -6.61 23.95 19.50
C LEU A 13 -7.49 22.76 19.08
N VAL A 14 -8.74 22.72 19.57
CA VAL A 14 -9.71 21.68 19.15
C VAL A 14 -10.05 21.84 17.68
N GLY A 15 -10.25 23.07 17.18
CA GLY A 15 -10.50 23.36 15.78
C GLY A 15 -9.31 22.96 14.89
N LEU A 16 -8.09 23.27 15.32
CA LEU A 16 -6.86 22.89 14.63
C LEU A 16 -6.67 21.36 14.60
N PHE A 17 -6.97 20.71 15.70
CA PHE A 17 -6.92 19.25 15.81
C PHE A 17 -7.97 18.57 14.91
N ALA A 18 -9.19 19.07 14.91
CA ALA A 18 -10.25 18.58 14.02
C ALA A 18 -9.90 18.81 12.55
N ALA A 19 -9.44 20.02 12.20
CA ALA A 19 -9.00 20.36 10.84
C ALA A 19 -7.82 19.48 10.39
N SER A 20 -6.86 19.19 11.28
CA SER A 20 -5.71 18.34 10.95
C SER A 20 -6.09 16.88 10.66
N ARG A 21 -7.20 16.42 11.26
CA ARG A 21 -7.73 15.07 11.00
C ARG A 21 -8.66 15.01 9.78
N ALA A 22 -9.36 16.11 9.52
CA ALA A 22 -10.25 16.26 8.38
C ALA A 22 -9.51 16.74 7.11
N TRP A 23 -8.18 16.91 7.18
CA TRP A 23 -7.41 17.45 6.06
C TRP A 23 -7.52 16.50 4.87
N PRO A 24 -8.13 16.94 3.76
CA PRO A 24 -8.21 16.11 2.57
C PRO A 24 -6.78 15.84 2.10
N VAL A 25 -6.42 14.57 1.97
CA VAL A 25 -5.16 14.19 1.33
C VAL A 25 -5.33 14.54 -0.14
N ARG A 26 -4.57 15.54 -0.63
CA ARG A 26 -4.56 15.90 -2.04
C ARG A 26 -3.77 14.86 -2.83
N PRO A 27 -4.04 14.69 -4.12
CA PRO A 27 -3.18 13.92 -4.99
C PRO A 27 -1.73 14.40 -4.89
N THR A 28 -0.81 13.48 -4.88
CA THR A 28 0.64 13.75 -4.89
C THR A 28 1.28 12.89 -5.98
N HIS A 29 2.33 13.40 -6.57
CA HIS A 29 3.06 12.71 -7.63
C HIS A 29 4.56 12.94 -7.49
N GLY A 30 5.33 12.08 -8.11
CA GLY A 30 6.77 12.19 -8.18
C GLY A 30 7.36 11.29 -9.24
N VAL A 31 8.64 11.43 -9.48
CA VAL A 31 9.34 10.68 -10.52
C VAL A 31 10.04 9.47 -9.93
N ARG A 32 10.74 9.64 -8.81
CA ARG A 32 11.61 8.61 -8.23
C ARG A 32 11.16 8.19 -6.85
N LEU A 33 11.41 6.94 -6.51
CA LEU A 33 11.36 6.44 -5.13
C LEU A 33 12.53 6.99 -4.33
N ASN A 34 12.37 7.07 -3.02
CA ASN A 34 13.44 7.48 -2.11
C ASN A 34 14.41 6.31 -1.85
N GLY A 35 15.63 6.62 -1.47
CA GLY A 35 16.69 5.66 -1.17
C GLY A 35 17.90 5.84 -2.08
N GLU A 36 19.01 5.25 -1.65
CA GLU A 36 20.24 5.22 -2.43
C GLU A 36 20.31 3.86 -3.12
N HIS A 37 20.03 3.83 -4.39
CA HIS A 37 20.23 2.67 -5.24
C HIS A 37 20.61 3.15 -6.64
N GLU A 38 21.63 2.56 -7.23
CA GLU A 38 21.98 2.82 -8.62
C GLU A 38 20.87 2.27 -9.53
N ASP A 39 20.63 2.96 -10.64
CA ASP A 39 19.50 2.74 -11.56
C ASP A 39 19.56 1.35 -12.20
N ASP A 40 19.03 0.37 -11.51
CA ASP A 40 18.85 -0.94 -12.08
C ASP A 40 17.53 -0.98 -12.86
N VAL A 41 17.62 -0.84 -14.16
CA VAL A 41 16.55 -1.27 -15.07
C VAL A 41 16.34 -2.76 -14.84
N PHE A 42 15.12 -3.16 -14.53
CA PHE A 42 14.84 -4.58 -14.31
C PHE A 42 14.81 -5.34 -15.64
N GLU A 43 15.86 -6.10 -15.90
CA GLU A 43 16.01 -6.95 -17.08
C GLU A 43 15.70 -8.45 -16.82
N GLY A 44 15.36 -8.79 -15.58
CA GLY A 44 15.04 -10.17 -15.19
C GLY A 44 13.79 -10.71 -15.92
N SER A 45 13.79 -12.01 -16.18
CA SER A 45 12.64 -12.69 -16.82
C SER A 45 11.42 -12.86 -15.92
N THR A 46 11.60 -12.78 -14.60
CA THR A 46 10.54 -12.94 -13.59
C THR A 46 10.68 -11.87 -12.51
N LEU A 47 9.56 -11.42 -11.98
CA LEU A 47 9.45 -10.42 -10.90
C LEU A 47 8.71 -11.05 -9.72
N SER A 48 9.25 -10.94 -8.52
CA SER A 48 8.56 -11.32 -7.30
C SER A 48 7.87 -10.09 -6.68
N VAL A 49 6.53 -10.17 -6.55
CA VAL A 49 5.71 -9.12 -5.96
C VAL A 49 5.04 -9.62 -4.69
N ALA A 50 4.83 -8.73 -3.72
CA ALA A 50 4.16 -9.09 -2.48
C ALA A 50 3.22 -7.99 -1.98
N THR A 51 2.22 -8.40 -1.20
CA THR A 51 1.37 -7.51 -0.40
C THR A 51 1.45 -7.91 1.07
N TYR A 52 1.51 -6.93 1.95
CA TYR A 52 1.55 -7.18 3.38
C TYR A 52 0.95 -6.03 4.19
N ASN A 53 -0.21 -6.25 4.79
CA ASN A 53 -0.69 -5.37 5.85
C ASN A 53 0.15 -5.64 7.11
N ILE A 54 1.04 -4.71 7.46
CA ILE A 54 2.02 -4.90 8.54
C ILE A 54 1.51 -4.50 9.92
N HIS A 55 0.26 -4.04 10.05
CA HIS A 55 -0.34 -3.63 11.31
C HIS A 55 0.63 -2.81 12.19
N ARG A 56 1.32 -1.85 11.59
CA ARG A 56 2.33 -1.01 12.29
C ARG A 56 3.51 -1.81 12.85
N ALA A 57 3.84 -2.93 12.23
CA ALA A 57 4.81 -3.92 12.67
C ALA A 57 4.53 -4.51 14.06
N ARG A 58 3.24 -4.50 14.48
CA ARG A 58 2.80 -5.11 15.73
C ARG A 58 2.32 -6.53 15.47
N GLY A 59 3.06 -7.50 16.01
CA GLY A 59 2.72 -8.90 15.91
C GLY A 59 1.55 -9.32 16.82
N LEU A 60 1.12 -10.57 16.68
CA LEU A 60 0.09 -11.18 17.53
C LEU A 60 0.55 -11.28 18.99
N ASP A 61 1.85 -11.28 19.25
CA ASP A 61 2.46 -11.19 20.59
C ASP A 61 2.37 -9.79 21.21
N GLY A 62 1.83 -8.81 20.46
CA GLY A 62 1.73 -7.42 20.87
C GLY A 62 3.03 -6.63 20.75
N GLU A 63 4.15 -7.26 20.37
CA GLU A 63 5.44 -6.58 20.19
C GLU A 63 5.53 -5.88 18.84
N LYS A 64 6.20 -4.72 18.84
CA LYS A 64 6.56 -4.02 17.59
C LYS A 64 7.96 -4.42 17.17
N ASN A 65 8.07 -5.06 16.00
CA ASN A 65 9.36 -5.51 15.51
C ASN A 65 9.42 -5.42 13.97
N LEU A 66 10.16 -4.43 13.46
CA LEU A 66 10.37 -4.21 12.03
C LEU A 66 11.30 -5.24 11.40
N ASP A 67 12.24 -5.83 12.17
CA ASP A 67 13.17 -6.84 11.65
C ASP A 67 12.41 -8.07 11.16
N ARG A 68 11.33 -8.48 11.87
CA ARG A 68 10.46 -9.58 11.46
C ARG A 68 9.77 -9.29 10.12
N ILE A 69 9.33 -8.04 9.93
CA ILE A 69 8.71 -7.61 8.67
C ILE A 69 9.75 -7.59 7.55
N ALA A 70 10.91 -6.97 7.79
CA ALA A 70 12.00 -6.90 6.82
C ALA A 70 12.46 -8.30 6.38
N GLU A 71 12.57 -9.25 7.32
CA GLU A 71 12.95 -10.65 7.05
C GLU A 71 11.97 -11.34 6.10
N LEU A 72 10.65 -11.13 6.28
CA LEU A 72 9.62 -11.71 5.40
C LEU A 72 9.69 -11.12 3.98
N VAL A 73 9.86 -9.81 3.86
CA VAL A 73 9.76 -9.12 2.57
C VAL A 73 11.07 -9.10 1.78
N LYS A 74 12.22 -9.45 2.39
CA LYS A 74 13.55 -9.34 1.77
C LYS A 74 13.71 -10.13 0.47
N THR A 75 12.95 -11.21 0.28
CA THR A 75 13.04 -12.08 -0.88
C THR A 75 12.25 -11.57 -2.09
N CYS A 76 11.36 -10.59 -1.90
CA CYS A 76 10.53 -10.05 -2.98
C CYS A 76 11.16 -8.80 -3.58
N ASP A 77 10.94 -8.57 -4.87
CA ASP A 77 11.49 -7.43 -5.60
C ASP A 77 10.68 -6.16 -5.38
N VAL A 78 9.35 -6.28 -5.37
CA VAL A 78 8.41 -5.17 -5.13
C VAL A 78 7.40 -5.59 -4.07
N VAL A 79 7.24 -4.79 -3.02
CA VAL A 79 6.37 -5.08 -1.88
C VAL A 79 5.46 -3.90 -1.59
N GLY A 80 4.14 -4.11 -1.70
CA GLY A 80 3.13 -3.19 -1.20
C GLY A 80 2.89 -3.42 0.29
N LEU A 81 3.03 -2.37 1.08
CA LEU A 81 2.79 -2.38 2.52
C LEU A 81 1.51 -1.61 2.85
N GLN A 82 0.68 -2.14 3.73
CA GLN A 82 -0.48 -1.45 4.27
C GLN A 82 -0.32 -1.25 5.78
N GLU A 83 -1.02 -0.28 6.33
CA GLU A 83 -0.97 0.13 7.74
C GLU A 83 0.43 0.48 8.28
N ALA A 84 1.32 0.98 7.46
CA ALA A 84 2.62 1.45 7.92
C ALA A 84 2.49 2.72 8.77
N GLU A 85 3.29 2.80 9.84
CA GLU A 85 3.41 4.02 10.63
C GLU A 85 4.29 5.05 9.93
N GLY A 86 3.80 6.26 9.87
CA GLY A 86 4.53 7.42 9.37
C GLY A 86 5.34 8.13 10.45
N THR A 87 5.62 9.40 10.27
CA THR A 87 6.40 10.23 11.19
C THR A 87 5.55 10.81 12.33
N SER A 88 6.21 11.23 13.41
CA SER A 88 5.63 11.93 14.56
C SER A 88 6.69 12.81 15.24
N LEU A 89 6.32 13.53 16.29
CA LEU A 89 7.29 14.27 17.11
C LEU A 89 8.45 13.41 17.61
N PHE A 90 8.19 12.13 17.90
CA PHE A 90 9.17 11.19 18.45
C PHE A 90 9.70 10.18 17.42
N ARG A 91 9.17 10.17 16.21
CA ARG A 91 9.57 9.28 15.14
C ARG A 91 9.85 10.06 13.85
N ARG A 92 11.12 10.16 13.49
CA ARG A 92 11.59 10.94 12.34
C ARG A 92 11.41 10.24 10.98
N HIS A 93 11.32 8.91 10.99
CA HIS A 93 11.22 8.09 9.80
C HIS A 93 9.93 7.27 9.81
N ASP A 94 9.29 7.12 8.67
CA ASP A 94 8.20 6.18 8.48
C ASP A 94 8.73 4.74 8.38
N GLN A 95 7.83 3.75 8.55
CA GLN A 95 8.23 2.33 8.55
C GLN A 95 8.66 1.83 7.17
N ALA A 96 8.12 2.38 6.06
CA ALA A 96 8.58 2.01 4.73
C ALA A 96 10.04 2.46 4.53
N SER A 97 10.39 3.69 4.94
CA SER A 97 11.77 4.19 4.87
C SER A 97 12.73 3.37 5.74
N LEU A 98 12.29 2.93 6.93
CA LEU A 98 13.12 2.10 7.81
C LEU A 98 13.37 0.72 7.20
N ILE A 99 12.33 0.04 6.71
CA ILE A 99 12.47 -1.27 6.06
C ILE A 99 13.33 -1.15 4.79
N GLY A 100 13.08 -0.12 3.96
CA GLY A 100 13.88 0.12 2.75
C GLY A 100 15.38 0.26 3.07
N ARG A 101 15.72 1.06 4.08
CA ARG A 101 17.12 1.23 4.53
C ARG A 101 17.73 -0.05 5.10
N MET A 102 16.97 -0.81 5.92
CA MET A 102 17.43 -2.10 6.46
C MET A 102 17.77 -3.09 5.35
N LEU A 103 17.05 -3.03 4.24
CA LEU A 103 17.22 -3.94 3.10
C LEU A 103 18.12 -3.37 1.98
N GLY A 104 18.60 -2.13 2.09
CA GLY A 104 19.31 -1.44 1.01
C GLY A 104 18.44 -1.26 -0.24
N ARG A 105 17.16 -0.90 -0.06
CA ARG A 105 16.16 -0.79 -1.15
C ARG A 105 15.51 0.57 -1.21
N LEU A 106 14.94 0.84 -2.35
CA LEU A 106 14.12 2.01 -2.60
C LEU A 106 12.78 1.88 -1.88
N PHE A 107 12.21 3.03 -1.51
CA PHE A 107 10.96 3.07 -0.76
C PHE A 107 10.13 4.31 -1.09
N HIS A 108 8.82 4.19 -0.88
CA HIS A 108 7.87 5.29 -0.88
C HIS A 108 6.88 5.12 0.24
N PHE A 109 6.40 6.24 0.82
CA PHE A 109 5.37 6.27 1.84
C PHE A 109 4.25 7.22 1.43
N SER A 110 3.05 6.69 1.22
CA SER A 110 1.84 7.44 0.90
C SER A 110 0.94 7.59 2.12
N THR A 111 0.74 8.83 2.54
CA THR A 111 0.03 9.16 3.77
C THR A 111 -1.48 8.96 3.63
N THR A 112 -2.10 8.22 4.57
CA THR A 112 -3.56 8.06 4.70
C THR A 112 -4.12 8.77 5.93
N ARG A 113 -3.29 9.08 6.91
CA ARG A 113 -3.69 9.79 8.13
C ARG A 113 -2.62 10.77 8.57
N ARG A 114 -3.06 11.99 8.87
CA ARG A 114 -2.21 13.02 9.47
C ARG A 114 -2.66 13.36 10.89
N LEU A 115 -1.73 13.79 11.72
CA LEU A 115 -1.99 14.48 12.97
C LEU A 115 -1.18 15.77 12.96
N LEU A 116 -1.85 16.91 12.93
CA LEU A 116 -1.23 18.20 12.62
C LEU A 116 -0.47 18.12 11.30
N PHE A 117 0.82 18.32 11.29
CA PHE A 117 1.69 18.29 10.11
C PHE A 117 2.33 16.91 9.87
N PHE A 118 2.17 15.98 10.80
CA PHE A 118 2.85 14.69 10.74
C PHE A 118 2.02 13.64 9.99
N PRO A 119 2.55 13.02 8.94
CA PRO A 119 1.97 11.83 8.33
C PRO A 119 2.06 10.66 9.31
N GLN A 120 0.97 10.28 9.95
CA GLN A 120 0.95 9.27 11.02
C GLN A 120 0.81 7.84 10.55
N ARG A 121 0.03 7.63 9.49
CA ARG A 121 -0.24 6.32 8.89
C ARG A 121 -0.30 6.44 7.39
N GLY A 122 -0.03 5.33 6.72
CA GLY A 122 -0.11 5.26 5.29
C GLY A 122 0.14 3.86 4.75
N ASN A 123 0.23 3.82 3.44
CA ASN A 123 0.69 2.67 2.70
C ASN A 123 2.14 2.91 2.28
N GLY A 124 2.88 1.84 2.02
CA GLY A 124 4.28 1.93 1.60
C GLY A 124 4.55 1.07 0.38
N LEU A 125 5.61 1.38 -0.32
CA LEU A 125 6.22 0.51 -1.30
C LEU A 125 7.70 0.33 -0.96
N ILE A 126 8.18 -0.91 -1.06
CA ILE A 126 9.60 -1.25 -1.06
C ILE A 126 9.92 -1.83 -2.43
N SER A 127 10.97 -1.39 -3.08
CA SER A 127 11.35 -1.85 -4.42
C SER A 127 12.87 -2.00 -4.55
N ARG A 128 13.29 -3.01 -5.32
CA ARG A 128 14.66 -3.12 -5.81
C ARG A 128 14.94 -2.19 -6.98
N PHE A 129 13.89 -1.75 -7.69
CA PHE A 129 14.00 -1.02 -8.94
C PHE A 129 13.39 0.37 -8.80
N GLN A 130 13.93 1.31 -9.56
CA GLN A 130 13.41 2.65 -9.61
C GLN A 130 12.13 2.71 -10.44
N THR A 131 11.26 3.68 -10.12
CA THR A 131 10.08 4.01 -10.92
C THR A 131 10.38 5.11 -11.92
N GLN A 132 9.66 5.12 -13.04
CA GLN A 132 9.61 6.27 -13.95
C GLN A 132 8.78 7.42 -13.37
N SER A 133 7.68 7.07 -12.69
CA SER A 133 6.83 8.02 -11.96
C SER A 133 5.93 7.28 -10.98
N TRP A 134 5.36 8.03 -10.05
CA TRP A 134 4.29 7.57 -9.17
C TRP A 134 3.27 8.66 -8.94
N GLU A 135 2.02 8.25 -8.73
CA GLU A 135 0.91 9.11 -8.37
C GLU A 135 0.09 8.49 -7.25
N THR A 136 -0.16 9.26 -6.19
CA THR A 136 -1.05 8.88 -5.09
C THR A 136 -2.34 9.65 -5.21
N THR A 137 -3.45 8.94 -5.33
CA THR A 137 -4.81 9.51 -5.42
C THR A 137 -5.59 9.17 -4.16
N PRO A 138 -6.15 10.18 -3.44
CA PRO A 138 -7.09 9.95 -2.35
C PRO A 138 -8.37 9.31 -2.87
N LEU A 139 -8.92 8.36 -2.12
CA LEU A 139 -10.16 7.66 -2.46
C LEU A 139 -11.32 8.15 -1.58
N PHE A 140 -12.47 8.41 -2.17
CA PHE A 140 -13.64 8.93 -1.47
C PHE A 140 -14.90 8.12 -1.77
N PRO A 141 -15.84 8.02 -0.81
CA PRO A 141 -15.75 8.51 0.56
C PRO A 141 -14.73 7.74 1.39
N SER A 142 -13.97 8.45 2.21
CA SER A 142 -13.14 7.81 3.23
C SER A 142 -13.91 7.80 4.55
N THR A 143 -14.11 6.63 5.12
CA THR A 143 -14.82 6.45 6.37
C THR A 143 -13.85 6.20 7.52
N GLY A 144 -14.31 6.46 8.75
CA GLY A 144 -13.52 6.22 9.95
C GLY A 144 -12.42 7.26 10.18
N ARG A 145 -11.29 6.83 10.76
CA ARG A 145 -10.19 7.71 11.21
C ARG A 145 -9.03 7.82 10.23
N ALA A 146 -9.04 7.07 9.15
CA ALA A 146 -8.01 7.08 8.13
C ALA A 146 -8.63 7.29 6.75
N HIS A 147 -8.04 8.18 5.98
CA HIS A 147 -8.38 8.28 4.57
C HIS A 147 -7.81 7.07 3.83
N ARG A 148 -8.46 6.70 2.74
CA ARG A 148 -7.98 5.67 1.83
C ARG A 148 -7.31 6.34 0.64
N ASN A 149 -6.33 5.67 0.07
CA ASN A 149 -5.68 6.09 -1.17
C ASN A 149 -5.24 4.88 -1.98
N MET A 150 -5.00 5.10 -3.25
CA MET A 150 -4.20 4.22 -4.09
C MET A 150 -2.95 4.97 -4.54
N THR A 151 -1.86 4.26 -4.74
CA THR A 151 -0.67 4.78 -5.39
C THR A 151 -0.35 3.92 -6.59
N VAL A 152 -0.28 4.55 -7.75
CA VAL A 152 0.14 3.93 -9.02
C VAL A 152 1.62 4.22 -9.20
N TYR A 153 2.41 3.19 -9.41
CA TYR A 153 3.84 3.24 -9.70
C TYR A 153 4.08 2.74 -11.12
N HIS A 154 4.74 3.54 -11.92
CA HIS A 154 5.09 3.17 -13.31
C HIS A 154 6.52 2.66 -13.34
N PHE A 155 6.67 1.39 -13.68
CA PHE A 155 7.95 0.72 -13.86
C PHE A 155 8.20 0.42 -15.33
N GLU A 156 9.47 0.26 -15.67
CA GLU A 156 9.88 -0.34 -16.91
C GLU A 156 10.50 -1.72 -16.62
N TRP A 157 9.95 -2.74 -17.25
CA TRP A 157 10.42 -4.11 -17.10
C TRP A 157 10.81 -4.67 -18.47
N ALA A 158 12.13 -4.86 -18.69
CA ALA A 158 12.68 -5.32 -19.97
C ALA A 158 12.15 -4.50 -21.17
N GLY A 159 12.16 -3.17 -21.06
CA GLY A 159 11.66 -2.26 -22.07
C GLY A 159 10.13 -2.15 -22.19
N VAL A 160 9.38 -2.78 -21.27
CA VAL A 160 7.92 -2.82 -21.30
C VAL A 160 7.35 -2.08 -20.09
N PRO A 161 6.39 -1.15 -20.27
CA PRO A 161 5.75 -0.47 -19.15
C PRO A 161 4.85 -1.43 -18.36
N VAL A 162 4.99 -1.41 -17.04
CA VAL A 162 4.18 -2.15 -16.07
C VAL A 162 3.76 -1.21 -14.95
N ALA A 163 2.46 -1.18 -14.65
CA ALA A 163 1.94 -0.46 -13.50
C ALA A 163 1.87 -1.37 -12.26
N VAL A 164 2.34 -0.88 -11.13
CA VAL A 164 2.10 -1.51 -9.83
C VAL A 164 1.23 -0.56 -9.00
N ILE A 165 0.09 -1.04 -8.54
CA ILE A 165 -0.85 -0.25 -7.74
C ILE A 165 -0.87 -0.83 -6.33
N ASN A 166 -0.69 0.03 -5.32
CA ASN A 166 -0.81 -0.35 -3.92
C ASN A 166 -1.95 0.42 -3.26
N THR A 167 -2.82 -0.29 -2.55
CA THR A 167 -3.97 0.31 -1.86
C THR A 167 -4.27 -0.40 -0.54
N HIS A 168 -5.08 0.26 0.30
CA HIS A 168 -5.78 -0.34 1.43
C HIS A 168 -7.18 0.25 1.48
N LEU A 169 -8.19 -0.56 1.24
CA LEU A 169 -9.58 -0.15 1.14
C LEU A 169 -10.34 -0.31 2.46
N SER A 170 -11.48 0.34 2.60
CA SER A 170 -12.48 0.06 3.61
C SER A 170 -13.36 -1.12 3.16
N LYS A 171 -14.12 -1.70 4.11
CA LYS A 171 -15.09 -2.73 3.77
C LYS A 171 -16.12 -2.19 2.77
N PRO A 172 -16.55 -2.95 1.76
CA PRO A 172 -17.55 -2.50 0.79
C PRO A 172 -18.86 -2.00 1.41
N ALA A 173 -19.25 -2.54 2.57
CA ALA A 173 -20.40 -2.06 3.32
C ALA A 173 -20.28 -0.59 3.79
N GLU A 174 -19.06 -0.03 3.83
CA GLU A 174 -18.82 1.38 4.16
C GLU A 174 -18.83 2.29 2.93
N GLY A 175 -18.87 1.72 1.72
CA GLY A 175 -18.93 2.40 0.43
C GLY A 175 -18.11 1.67 -0.64
N GLU A 176 -18.70 1.45 -1.80
CA GLU A 176 -18.07 0.71 -2.91
C GLU A 176 -17.26 1.60 -3.85
N SER A 177 -17.48 2.92 -3.83
CA SER A 177 -16.83 3.86 -4.76
C SER A 177 -15.28 3.79 -4.74
N PRO A 178 -14.60 3.68 -3.58
CA PRO A 178 -13.15 3.49 -3.56
C PRO A 178 -12.68 2.22 -4.28
N LEU A 179 -13.43 1.12 -4.17
CA LEU A 179 -13.12 -0.11 -4.88
C LEU A 179 -13.32 0.04 -6.39
N GLU A 180 -14.44 0.67 -6.80
CA GLU A 180 -14.73 0.96 -8.21
C GLU A 180 -13.61 1.79 -8.83
N GLU A 181 -13.17 2.87 -8.16
CA GLU A 181 -12.10 3.75 -8.62
C GLU A 181 -10.78 3.02 -8.78
N VAL A 182 -10.39 2.19 -7.82
CA VAL A 182 -9.17 1.38 -7.89
C VAL A 182 -9.24 0.37 -9.02
N MET A 183 -10.36 -0.33 -9.20
CA MET A 183 -10.54 -1.30 -10.28
C MET A 183 -10.59 -0.63 -11.65
N HIS A 184 -11.20 0.55 -11.74
CA HIS A 184 -11.18 1.36 -12.95
C HIS A 184 -9.74 1.76 -13.32
N ALA A 185 -8.98 2.32 -12.37
CA ALA A 185 -7.58 2.68 -12.59
C ALA A 185 -6.73 1.47 -13.01
N PHE A 186 -6.89 0.33 -12.33
CA PHE A 186 -6.21 -0.92 -12.68
C PHE A 186 -6.56 -1.38 -14.10
N GLY A 187 -7.81 -1.21 -14.52
CA GLY A 187 -8.29 -1.52 -15.86
C GLY A 187 -7.66 -0.70 -16.99
N GLN A 188 -7.08 0.48 -16.70
CA GLN A 188 -6.46 1.34 -17.73
C GLN A 188 -5.10 0.81 -18.20
N PHE A 189 -4.45 -0.08 -17.45
CA PHE A 189 -3.11 -0.54 -17.79
C PHE A 189 -3.16 -1.93 -18.43
N PRO A 190 -2.56 -2.11 -19.63
CA PRO A 190 -2.53 -3.41 -20.29
C PRO A 190 -1.67 -4.43 -19.54
N ARG A 191 -0.67 -3.97 -18.75
CA ARG A 191 0.13 -4.79 -17.85
C ARG A 191 0.19 -4.14 -16.48
N ALA A 192 -0.42 -4.81 -15.51
CA ALA A 192 -0.51 -4.25 -14.17
C ALA A 192 -0.52 -5.32 -13.08
N VAL A 193 -0.06 -4.91 -11.91
CA VAL A 193 -0.19 -5.63 -10.64
C VAL A 193 -0.93 -4.71 -9.66
N LEU A 194 -1.98 -5.20 -9.05
CA LEU A 194 -2.71 -4.50 -8.00
C LEU A 194 -2.53 -5.28 -6.69
N LEU A 195 -1.92 -4.60 -5.72
CA LEU A 195 -1.55 -5.11 -4.41
C LEU A 195 -2.39 -4.42 -3.33
N GLY A 196 -2.82 -5.14 -2.33
CA GLY A 196 -3.44 -4.46 -1.19
C GLY A 196 -4.31 -5.32 -0.31
N ASP A 197 -4.74 -4.68 0.78
CA ASP A 197 -5.82 -5.12 1.66
C ASP A 197 -7.14 -4.48 1.17
N PHE A 198 -8.00 -5.31 0.62
CA PHE A 198 -9.30 -4.88 0.06
C PHE A 198 -10.44 -4.91 1.10
N ASN A 199 -10.17 -5.47 2.28
CA ASN A 199 -11.21 -5.71 3.30
C ASN A 199 -12.46 -6.43 2.74
N ALA A 200 -12.30 -7.18 1.65
CA ALA A 200 -13.32 -7.99 1.00
C ALA A 200 -12.64 -9.15 0.24
N PRO A 201 -13.18 -10.37 0.32
CA PRO A 201 -12.62 -11.49 -0.44
C PRO A 201 -12.94 -11.36 -1.93
N VAL A 202 -12.16 -12.05 -2.78
CA VAL A 202 -12.28 -11.97 -4.25
C VAL A 202 -13.67 -12.37 -4.76
N HIS A 203 -14.36 -13.26 -4.06
CA HIS A 203 -15.71 -13.71 -4.42
C HIS A 203 -16.83 -12.74 -3.94
N HIS A 204 -16.51 -11.64 -3.23
CA HIS A 204 -17.48 -10.63 -2.82
C HIS A 204 -18.16 -10.00 -4.05
N GLY A 205 -19.47 -9.70 -3.93
CA GLY A 205 -20.27 -9.19 -5.07
C GLY A 205 -19.73 -7.91 -5.69
N ALA A 206 -19.22 -6.97 -4.88
CA ALA A 206 -18.62 -5.74 -5.36
C ALA A 206 -17.29 -6.02 -6.12
N MET A 207 -16.46 -6.94 -5.62
CA MET A 207 -15.23 -7.35 -6.31
C MET A 207 -15.54 -7.89 -7.70
N ARG A 208 -16.50 -8.81 -7.82
CA ARG A 208 -16.91 -9.39 -9.11
C ARG A 208 -17.49 -8.35 -10.07
N ARG A 209 -18.17 -7.33 -9.55
CA ARG A 209 -18.82 -6.28 -10.35
C ARG A 209 -17.81 -5.37 -11.03
N PHE A 210 -16.78 -4.94 -10.30
CA PHE A 210 -15.86 -3.92 -10.76
C PHE A 210 -14.55 -4.48 -11.33
N MET A 211 -14.23 -5.74 -11.05
CA MET A 211 -13.00 -6.37 -11.54
C MET A 211 -13.00 -6.49 -13.06
N PRO A 212 -11.95 -5.99 -13.77
CA PRO A 212 -11.81 -6.20 -15.20
C PRO A 212 -11.79 -7.69 -15.55
N SER A 213 -12.43 -8.05 -16.67
CA SER A 213 -12.67 -9.47 -17.05
C SER A 213 -11.40 -10.28 -17.35
N ASP A 214 -10.31 -9.60 -17.71
CA ASP A 214 -9.00 -10.21 -18.01
C ASP A 214 -8.07 -10.28 -16.78
N THR A 215 -8.61 -9.94 -15.59
CA THR A 215 -7.88 -10.01 -14.32
C THR A 215 -7.69 -11.46 -13.89
N LYS A 216 -6.48 -11.75 -13.38
CA LYS A 216 -6.16 -13.01 -12.71
C LYS A 216 -5.83 -12.74 -11.25
N ASP A 217 -6.40 -13.51 -10.35
CA ASP A 217 -5.98 -13.55 -8.95
C ASP A 217 -4.73 -14.44 -8.85
N ALA A 218 -3.59 -13.81 -8.57
CA ALA A 218 -2.31 -14.51 -8.49
C ALA A 218 -2.26 -15.52 -7.33
N LEU A 219 -3.13 -15.35 -6.33
CA LEU A 219 -3.18 -16.18 -5.12
C LEU A 219 -4.25 -17.26 -5.19
N SER A 220 -4.93 -17.43 -6.33
CA SER A 220 -6.07 -18.37 -6.49
C SER A 220 -5.73 -19.83 -6.22
N GLY A 221 -4.45 -20.22 -6.29
CA GLY A 221 -3.97 -21.58 -5.96
C GLY A 221 -3.69 -21.82 -4.48
N LEU A 222 -3.85 -20.81 -3.62
CA LEU A 222 -3.69 -20.95 -2.16
C LEU A 222 -5.02 -21.32 -1.52
N ASP A 223 -4.96 -22.05 -0.39
CA ASP A 223 -6.17 -22.60 0.28
C ASP A 223 -7.06 -21.55 0.95
N ASP A 224 -6.58 -20.31 1.12
CA ASP A 224 -7.33 -19.23 1.76
C ASP A 224 -8.22 -18.49 0.75
N GLN A 225 -9.48 -18.91 0.65
CA GLN A 225 -10.47 -18.29 -0.24
C GLN A 225 -11.14 -17.03 0.34
N ASP A 226 -11.09 -16.87 1.65
CA ASP A 226 -11.70 -15.73 2.35
C ASP A 226 -10.68 -14.59 2.63
N ARG A 227 -9.46 -14.70 2.11
CA ARG A 227 -8.44 -13.67 2.26
C ARG A 227 -8.92 -12.33 1.72
N VAL A 228 -8.56 -11.28 2.40
CA VAL A 228 -8.85 -9.88 2.01
C VAL A 228 -7.65 -9.17 1.40
N ASP A 229 -6.45 -9.74 1.60
CA ASP A 229 -5.21 -9.30 0.96
C ASP A 229 -5.07 -9.97 -0.41
N MET A 230 -4.81 -9.19 -1.46
CA MET A 230 -4.83 -9.68 -2.83
C MET A 230 -3.63 -9.24 -3.64
N ILE A 231 -3.28 -10.06 -4.61
CA ILE A 231 -2.38 -9.77 -5.72
C ILE A 231 -3.14 -10.06 -7.00
N LEU A 232 -3.67 -9.03 -7.64
CA LEU A 232 -4.37 -9.13 -8.92
C LEU A 232 -3.43 -8.73 -10.06
N VAL A 233 -3.46 -9.46 -11.17
CA VAL A 233 -2.58 -9.22 -12.30
C VAL A 233 -3.36 -9.15 -13.61
N ARG A 234 -2.89 -8.29 -14.53
CA ARG A 234 -3.37 -8.16 -15.91
C ARG A 234 -2.18 -8.16 -16.87
N GLY A 235 -2.33 -8.79 -18.03
CA GLY A 235 -1.31 -8.86 -19.07
C GLY A 235 0.01 -9.51 -18.63
N LEU A 236 -0.01 -10.24 -17.52
CA LEU A 236 1.14 -10.93 -16.94
C LEU A 236 0.77 -12.38 -16.63
N LYS A 237 1.75 -13.26 -16.60
CA LYS A 237 1.61 -14.66 -16.20
C LYS A 237 2.09 -14.84 -14.77
N VAL A 238 1.33 -15.59 -13.99
CA VAL A 238 1.71 -16.02 -12.64
C VAL A 238 2.38 -17.38 -12.78
N ASP A 239 3.60 -17.52 -12.26
CA ASP A 239 4.35 -18.75 -12.26
C ASP A 239 4.22 -19.50 -10.92
N GLN A 240 4.22 -18.75 -9.82
CA GLN A 240 4.12 -19.29 -8.46
C GLN A 240 3.50 -18.28 -7.51
N ALA A 241 2.78 -18.75 -6.49
CA ALA A 241 2.36 -17.95 -5.34
C ALA A 241 2.70 -18.66 -4.04
N TRP A 242 2.92 -17.88 -2.99
CA TRP A 242 3.16 -18.41 -1.64
C TRP A 242 2.67 -17.43 -0.58
N SER A 243 2.51 -17.95 0.63
CA SER A 243 2.14 -17.16 1.81
C SER A 243 3.00 -17.50 3.01
N ARG A 244 2.94 -16.63 4.02
CA ARG A 244 3.40 -16.91 5.38
C ARG A 244 2.27 -16.58 6.33
N PRO A 245 2.07 -17.40 7.36
CA PRO A 245 0.97 -17.22 8.30
C PRO A 245 1.10 -15.91 9.08
N VAL A 246 0.01 -15.52 9.71
CA VAL A 246 -0.03 -14.46 10.73
C VAL A 246 1.01 -14.71 11.82
N GLY A 247 1.45 -13.65 12.47
CA GLY A 247 2.47 -13.70 13.53
C GLY A 247 3.13 -12.35 13.69
N PRO A 248 4.04 -11.94 12.76
CA PRO A 248 4.62 -10.59 12.74
C PRO A 248 3.60 -9.48 12.47
N SER A 249 2.44 -9.82 11.93
CA SER A 249 1.22 -9.02 11.79
C SER A 249 0.00 -9.90 12.09
N ASP A 250 -1.18 -9.31 12.25
CA ASP A 250 -2.48 -9.98 12.29
C ASP A 250 -3.00 -10.35 10.88
N HIS A 251 -2.30 -9.93 9.82
CA HIS A 251 -2.49 -10.38 8.46
C HIS A 251 -1.41 -11.37 8.04
N PRO A 252 -1.74 -12.34 7.16
CA PRO A 252 -0.73 -13.18 6.50
C PRO A 252 0.06 -12.35 5.47
N PHE A 253 1.29 -12.78 5.21
CA PHE A 253 2.08 -12.26 4.10
C PHE A 253 1.78 -13.08 2.84
N PHE A 254 1.53 -12.39 1.71
CA PHE A 254 1.31 -13.02 0.41
C PHE A 254 2.29 -12.51 -0.63
N ALA A 255 2.75 -13.42 -1.49
CA ALA A 255 3.64 -13.10 -2.58
C ALA A 255 3.37 -13.98 -3.82
N ALA A 256 3.78 -13.46 -4.98
CA ALA A 256 3.70 -14.17 -6.24
C ALA A 256 4.92 -13.85 -7.11
N GLN A 257 5.34 -14.84 -7.91
CA GLN A 257 6.28 -14.67 -9.00
C GLN A 257 5.52 -14.53 -10.31
N ILE A 258 5.81 -13.47 -11.03
CA ILE A 258 5.14 -13.11 -12.28
C ILE A 258 6.15 -12.90 -13.41
N ARG A 259 5.68 -12.99 -14.66
CA ARG A 259 6.47 -12.69 -15.85
C ARG A 259 5.62 -12.08 -16.96
N PRO A 260 6.21 -11.39 -17.94
CA PRO A 260 5.50 -10.94 -19.12
C PRO A 260 4.86 -12.11 -19.88
N VAL A 261 3.73 -11.83 -20.52
CA VAL A 261 3.18 -12.72 -21.55
C VAL A 261 3.88 -12.36 -22.85
N ASN A 262 4.59 -13.32 -23.41
CA ASN A 262 5.26 -13.18 -24.72
C ASN A 262 4.23 -13.04 -25.83
#